data_87921ee53bf661ef962118bee36d5e1c
#
_entry.id   87921ee53bf661ef962118bee36d5e1c
#
_cell.length_a   1.000
_cell.length_b   1.000
_cell.length_c   1.000
_cell.angle_alpha   90.00
_cell.angle_beta   90.00
_cell.angle_gamma   90.00
#
_symmetry.space_group_name_H-M   'P 1'
#
loop_
_entity.id
_entity.type
_entity.pdbx_description
1 polymer ?
#
loop_
_entity_poly.entity_id
_entity_poly.type
_entity_poly.pdbx_seq_one_letter_code
_entity_poly.pdbx_strand_id
1 'polypeptide(L)'
;MKRISESGLEEILILTGESPKESDVKYIGEACKIAKKYFRVIGLEVYPMNSSDYAYLYECGADFVTVFQETYDPDRYSQLHLGGNKRIFPYRFYTQERAIKGGMRGVGLGALLGLNDFRKDAFATGLHGYLLQRKYPKTEMAFSCPRLRPATGKSSDYNCINERELLQVICAYRIFMPYAGITISSRERSGFRDNVIKIAATKISAGVDVGIGGHTGKEHKGDEQFEIDDGRTVKEIYKAIKDAGLQPVMSDYIYV
;
A
#
# COMPACT_ATOMS: atom_id res chain seq x y z
N MET A 1 16.32 8.73 -3.81
CA MET A 1 15.45 9.17 -4.94
C MET A 1 16.13 8.99 -6.28
N LYS A 2 17.20 9.74 -6.62
CA LYS A 2 17.91 9.64 -7.93
C LYS A 2 18.27 8.19 -8.30
N ARG A 3 18.93 7.43 -7.42
CA ARG A 3 19.30 6.02 -7.67
C ARG A 3 18.10 5.12 -7.98
N ILE A 4 16.96 5.37 -7.35
CA ILE A 4 15.73 4.59 -7.62
C ILE A 4 15.18 4.95 -9.00
N SER A 5 15.14 6.23 -9.37
CA SER A 5 14.65 6.66 -10.68
C SER A 5 15.50 6.15 -11.85
N GLU A 6 16.80 5.91 -11.63
CA GLU A 6 17.70 5.31 -12.63
C GLU A 6 17.31 3.87 -13.01
N SER A 7 16.47 3.21 -12.22
CA SER A 7 15.89 1.89 -12.56
C SER A 7 14.78 1.97 -13.62
N GLY A 8 14.32 3.17 -13.97
CA GLY A 8 13.23 3.43 -14.92
C GLY A 8 11.84 3.48 -14.30
N LEU A 9 11.71 3.40 -12.97
CA LEU A 9 10.43 3.62 -12.28
C LEU A 9 10.00 5.08 -12.38
N GLU A 10 8.74 5.31 -12.68
CA GLU A 10 8.12 6.64 -12.73
C GLU A 10 7.19 6.91 -11.54
N GLU A 11 6.93 5.90 -10.73
CA GLU A 11 6.14 5.99 -9.50
C GLU A 11 6.98 5.54 -8.29
N ILE A 12 6.80 6.22 -7.16
CA ILE A 12 7.40 5.83 -5.88
C ILE A 12 6.35 5.83 -4.77
N LEU A 13 6.46 4.86 -3.87
CA LEU A 13 5.73 4.83 -2.60
C LEU A 13 6.70 5.17 -1.46
N ILE A 14 6.44 6.28 -0.77
CA ILE A 14 7.23 6.72 0.39
C ILE A 14 6.56 6.18 1.65
N LEU A 15 7.32 5.42 2.44
CA LEU A 15 6.86 4.82 3.67
C LEU A 15 7.49 5.52 4.88
N THR A 16 6.73 5.65 5.96
CA THR A 16 7.22 6.06 7.28
C THR A 16 6.69 5.13 8.36
N GLY A 17 7.39 5.08 9.48
CA GLY A 17 6.82 4.53 10.71
C GLY A 17 5.67 5.40 11.24
N GLU A 18 4.88 4.88 12.16
CA GLU A 18 3.76 5.59 12.79
C GLU A 18 4.21 6.50 13.95
N SER A 19 5.24 7.31 13.73
CA SER A 19 5.78 8.26 14.70
C SER A 19 5.79 9.69 14.16
N PRO A 20 4.71 10.48 14.42
CA PRO A 20 4.68 11.89 14.01
C PRO A 20 5.81 12.76 14.61
N LYS A 21 6.44 12.28 15.67
CA LYS A 21 7.58 12.96 16.29
C LYS A 21 8.85 12.82 15.45
N GLU A 22 9.06 11.65 14.86
CA GLU A 22 10.28 11.35 14.09
C GLU A 22 10.10 11.69 12.59
N SER A 23 8.87 11.59 12.08
CA SER A 23 8.50 11.88 10.69
C SER A 23 7.24 12.74 10.66
N ASP A 24 7.39 14.02 10.97
CA ASP A 24 6.28 14.95 10.94
C ASP A 24 5.82 15.28 9.50
N VAL A 25 4.69 15.96 9.38
CA VAL A 25 4.08 16.30 8.10
C VAL A 25 5.03 17.13 7.22
N LYS A 26 5.85 18.01 7.83
CA LYS A 26 6.81 18.84 7.09
C LYS A 26 7.95 18.01 6.51
N TYR A 27 8.47 17.07 7.33
CA TYR A 27 9.49 16.12 6.88
C TYR A 27 9.02 15.27 5.71
N ILE A 28 7.78 14.74 5.79
CA ILE A 28 7.16 13.99 4.69
C ILE A 28 6.96 14.89 3.47
N GLY A 29 6.50 16.12 3.65
CA GLY A 29 6.33 17.09 2.57
C GLY A 29 7.63 17.41 1.83
N GLU A 30 8.75 17.58 2.55
CA GLU A 30 10.06 17.76 1.93
C GLU A 30 10.50 16.52 1.13
N ALA A 31 10.21 15.31 1.63
CA ALA A 31 10.45 14.09 0.87
C ALA A 31 9.64 14.05 -0.43
N CYS A 32 8.37 14.47 -0.41
CA CYS A 32 7.53 14.60 -1.61
C CYS A 32 8.12 15.60 -2.62
N LYS A 33 8.52 16.80 -2.20
CA LYS A 33 9.15 17.81 -3.06
C LYS A 33 10.44 17.31 -3.71
N ILE A 34 11.23 16.54 -2.98
CA ILE A 34 12.44 15.90 -3.54
C ILE A 34 12.04 14.81 -4.54
N ALA A 35 11.07 13.97 -4.21
CA ALA A 35 10.61 12.89 -5.07
C ALA A 35 10.04 13.42 -6.40
N LYS A 36 9.30 14.53 -6.38
CA LYS A 36 8.71 15.17 -7.57
C LYS A 36 9.73 15.55 -8.64
N LYS A 37 11.01 15.68 -8.28
CA LYS A 37 12.10 15.94 -9.24
C LYS A 37 12.47 14.68 -10.06
N TYR A 38 12.04 13.50 -9.64
CA TYR A 38 12.46 12.22 -10.20
C TYR A 38 11.32 11.30 -10.62
N PHE A 39 10.13 11.48 -10.04
CA PHE A 39 8.97 10.61 -10.24
C PHE A 39 7.77 11.42 -10.67
N ARG A 40 6.93 10.83 -11.52
CA ARG A 40 5.67 11.42 -11.98
C ARG A 40 4.54 11.23 -10.97
N VAL A 41 4.55 10.08 -10.28
CA VAL A 41 3.52 9.71 -9.30
C VAL A 41 4.17 9.43 -7.95
N ILE A 42 3.66 10.07 -6.91
CA ILE A 42 4.16 9.96 -5.54
C ILE A 42 3.03 9.46 -4.64
N GLY A 43 3.18 8.22 -4.18
CA GLY A 43 2.32 7.63 -3.17
C GLY A 43 2.92 7.76 -1.78
N LEU A 44 2.05 7.77 -0.79
CA LEU A 44 2.42 7.76 0.63
C LEU A 44 1.79 6.57 1.34
N GLU A 45 2.59 5.84 2.11
CA GLU A 45 2.13 4.88 3.11
C GLU A 45 2.59 5.38 4.48
N VAL A 46 1.72 6.14 5.13
CA VAL A 46 2.02 6.92 6.33
C VAL A 46 0.89 6.79 7.36
N TYR A 47 1.13 7.28 8.56
CA TYR A 47 0.09 7.29 9.61
C TYR A 47 -1.10 8.19 9.26
N PRO A 48 -2.29 7.96 9.88
CA PRO A 48 -3.47 8.80 9.70
C PRO A 48 -3.21 10.26 10.06
N MET A 49 -3.68 11.16 9.21
CA MET A 49 -3.53 12.61 9.36
C MET A 49 -4.86 13.34 9.21
N ASN A 50 -4.90 14.64 9.48
CA ASN A 50 -6.06 15.51 9.23
C ASN A 50 -6.11 15.90 7.75
N SER A 51 -7.27 16.39 7.30
CA SER A 51 -7.43 16.83 5.90
C SER A 51 -6.51 18.00 5.53
N SER A 52 -6.21 18.89 6.49
CA SER A 52 -5.25 19.98 6.28
C SER A 52 -3.82 19.49 6.03
N ASP A 53 -3.42 18.42 6.74
CA ASP A 53 -2.10 17.83 6.57
C ASP A 53 -2.00 17.14 5.21
N TYR A 54 -3.04 16.41 4.80
CA TYR A 54 -3.11 15.83 3.46
C TYR A 54 -3.13 16.90 2.37
N ALA A 55 -3.81 18.03 2.56
CA ALA A 55 -3.78 19.14 1.62
C ALA A 55 -2.36 19.71 1.45
N TYR A 56 -1.64 19.89 2.55
CA TYR A 56 -0.25 20.30 2.49
C TYR A 56 0.64 19.29 1.75
N LEU A 57 0.46 17.98 2.00
CA LEU A 57 1.21 16.94 1.31
C LEU A 57 0.88 16.86 -0.19
N TYR A 58 -0.39 17.09 -0.55
CA TYR A 58 -0.81 17.21 -1.95
C TYR A 58 -0.11 18.38 -2.64
N GLU A 59 -0.07 19.56 -2.02
CA GLU A 59 0.68 20.73 -2.52
C GLU A 59 2.18 20.44 -2.65
N CYS A 60 2.74 19.60 -1.77
CA CYS A 60 4.13 19.14 -1.87
C CYS A 60 4.35 18.12 -2.99
N GLY A 61 3.29 17.64 -3.64
CA GLY A 61 3.34 16.76 -4.82
C GLY A 61 2.98 15.30 -4.56
N ALA A 62 2.36 14.97 -3.42
CA ALA A 62 1.80 13.64 -3.20
C ALA A 62 0.50 13.46 -4.02
N ASP A 63 0.34 12.32 -4.67
CA ASP A 63 -0.81 12.00 -5.52
C ASP A 63 -1.83 11.14 -4.82
N PHE A 64 -1.39 10.16 -4.04
CA PHE A 64 -2.27 9.23 -3.35
C PHE A 64 -1.71 8.80 -2.00
N VAL A 65 -2.59 8.29 -1.15
CA VAL A 65 -2.20 7.76 0.15
C VAL A 65 -2.80 6.38 0.37
N THR A 66 -2.01 5.50 0.97
CA THR A 66 -2.42 4.18 1.43
C THR A 66 -2.31 4.12 2.95
N VAL A 67 -3.41 3.77 3.61
CA VAL A 67 -3.43 3.48 5.05
C VAL A 67 -4.28 2.24 5.27
N PHE A 68 -3.67 1.17 5.74
CA PHE A 68 -4.41 -0.05 6.02
C PHE A 68 -5.19 0.08 7.32
N GLN A 69 -6.45 -0.39 7.31
CA GLN A 69 -7.30 -0.38 8.50
C GLN A 69 -6.84 -1.40 9.54
N GLU A 70 -6.02 -2.35 9.18
CA GLU A 70 -5.57 -3.52 9.92
C GLU A 70 -6.68 -4.56 10.04
N THR A 71 -7.71 -4.31 10.83
CA THR A 71 -8.96 -5.08 10.86
C THR A 71 -10.15 -4.13 10.94
N TYR A 72 -11.30 -4.53 10.40
CA TYR A 72 -12.54 -3.78 10.47
C TYR A 72 -13.42 -4.16 11.67
N ASP A 73 -12.96 -5.10 12.49
CA ASP A 73 -13.60 -5.45 13.76
C ASP A 73 -13.08 -4.52 14.87
N PRO A 74 -13.94 -3.64 15.46
CA PRO A 74 -13.49 -2.66 16.45
C PRO A 74 -13.01 -3.32 17.76
N ASP A 75 -13.61 -4.45 18.16
CA ASP A 75 -13.24 -5.15 19.39
C ASP A 75 -11.88 -5.81 19.22
N ARG A 76 -11.68 -6.50 18.10
CA ARG A 76 -10.39 -7.08 17.77
C ARG A 76 -9.32 -6.01 17.60
N TYR A 77 -9.66 -4.90 16.95
CA TYR A 77 -8.76 -3.77 16.77
C TYR A 77 -8.26 -3.22 18.11
N SER A 78 -9.17 -3.02 19.07
CA SER A 78 -8.83 -2.50 20.40
C SER A 78 -7.92 -3.42 21.20
N GLN A 79 -8.05 -4.74 21.02
CA GLN A 79 -7.19 -5.74 21.64
C GLN A 79 -5.75 -5.73 21.08
N LEU A 80 -5.58 -5.35 19.82
CA LEU A 80 -4.29 -5.36 19.12
C LEU A 80 -3.54 -4.03 19.23
N HIS A 81 -4.25 -2.92 19.30
CA HIS A 81 -3.68 -1.57 19.26
C HIS A 81 -3.85 -0.87 20.61
N LEU A 82 -2.97 -1.20 21.56
CA LEU A 82 -3.10 -0.79 22.97
C LEU A 82 -2.60 0.63 23.27
N GLY A 83 -1.80 1.23 22.39
CA GLY A 83 -1.15 2.51 22.63
C GLY A 83 -1.01 3.40 21.40
N GLY A 84 -0.56 4.65 21.63
CA GLY A 84 -0.34 5.62 20.57
C GLY A 84 -1.61 6.05 19.84
N ASN A 85 -1.43 6.84 18.77
CA ASN A 85 -2.55 7.31 17.95
C ASN A 85 -3.24 6.19 17.16
N LYS A 86 -2.52 5.11 16.88
CA LYS A 86 -3.05 3.94 16.17
C LYS A 86 -4.23 3.28 16.88
N ARG A 87 -4.34 3.39 18.22
CA ARG A 87 -5.46 2.84 19.01
C ARG A 87 -6.83 3.43 18.66
N ILE A 88 -6.88 4.59 17.98
CA ILE A 88 -8.13 5.32 17.73
C ILE A 88 -8.75 4.79 16.43
N PHE A 89 -9.58 3.73 16.54
CA PHE A 89 -10.22 3.07 15.40
C PHE A 89 -10.96 4.03 14.46
N PRO A 90 -11.87 4.91 14.91
CA PRO A 90 -12.59 5.80 13.99
C PRO A 90 -11.68 6.76 13.26
N TYR A 91 -10.61 7.24 13.91
CA TYR A 91 -9.66 8.14 13.28
C TYR A 91 -8.92 7.46 12.13
N ARG A 92 -8.55 6.18 12.31
CA ARG A 92 -7.93 5.39 11.24
C ARG A 92 -8.93 5.06 10.13
N PHE A 93 -10.15 4.64 10.49
CA PHE A 93 -11.19 4.28 9.54
C PHE A 93 -11.53 5.41 8.56
N TYR A 94 -11.64 6.66 9.03
CA TYR A 94 -11.95 7.82 8.19
C TYR A 94 -10.72 8.45 7.50
N THR A 95 -9.58 7.79 7.49
CA THR A 95 -8.35 8.34 6.92
C THR A 95 -8.46 8.60 5.42
N GLN A 96 -8.96 7.65 4.65
CA GLN A 96 -9.12 7.78 3.20
C GLN A 96 -10.03 8.94 2.84
N GLU A 97 -11.13 9.11 3.57
CA GLU A 97 -12.02 10.23 3.34
C GLU A 97 -11.35 11.58 3.64
N ARG A 98 -10.55 11.66 4.70
CA ARG A 98 -9.78 12.88 4.99
C ARG A 98 -8.73 13.17 3.93
N ALA A 99 -8.08 12.16 3.40
CA ALA A 99 -7.12 12.30 2.30
C ALA A 99 -7.79 12.82 1.01
N ILE A 100 -8.95 12.27 0.67
CA ILE A 100 -9.75 12.75 -0.48
C ILE A 100 -10.12 14.23 -0.29
N LYS A 101 -10.60 14.60 0.89
CA LYS A 101 -10.93 16.00 1.23
C LYS A 101 -9.69 16.91 1.21
N GLY A 102 -8.51 16.37 1.44
CA GLY A 102 -7.21 17.06 1.31
C GLY A 102 -6.71 17.16 -0.13
N GLY A 103 -7.47 16.68 -1.13
CA GLY A 103 -7.12 16.80 -2.53
C GLY A 103 -6.37 15.60 -3.13
N MET A 104 -6.11 14.55 -2.37
CA MET A 104 -5.46 13.35 -2.91
C MET A 104 -6.28 12.77 -4.06
N ARG A 105 -5.61 12.50 -5.18
CA ARG A 105 -6.20 11.92 -6.40
C ARG A 105 -6.69 10.49 -6.16
N GLY A 106 -5.95 9.73 -5.38
CA GLY A 106 -6.25 8.33 -5.10
C GLY A 106 -6.09 7.95 -3.63
N VAL A 107 -6.76 6.86 -3.25
CA VAL A 107 -6.62 6.26 -1.93
C VAL A 107 -6.49 4.75 -2.01
N GLY A 108 -5.57 4.21 -1.23
CA GLY A 108 -5.36 2.78 -1.04
C GLY A 108 -6.07 2.27 0.22
N LEU A 109 -6.79 1.16 0.06
CA LEU A 109 -7.48 0.47 1.14
C LEU A 109 -6.90 -0.93 1.33
N GLY A 110 -7.01 -1.44 2.54
CA GLY A 110 -6.63 -2.81 2.87
C GLY A 110 -6.84 -3.13 4.33
N ALA A 111 -6.95 -4.42 4.62
CA ALA A 111 -6.83 -4.99 5.95
C ALA A 111 -5.64 -5.95 5.99
N LEU A 112 -5.02 -6.12 7.15
CA LEU A 112 -3.99 -7.13 7.35
C LEU A 112 -4.70 -8.48 7.58
N LEU A 113 -4.88 -9.22 6.50
CA LEU A 113 -5.68 -10.44 6.48
C LEU A 113 -5.07 -11.51 7.40
N GLY A 114 -5.86 -12.02 8.31
CA GLY A 114 -5.46 -12.98 9.35
C GLY A 114 -5.40 -12.42 10.77
N LEU A 115 -5.52 -11.11 10.96
CA LEU A 115 -5.70 -10.54 12.30
C LEU A 115 -7.04 -10.90 12.92
N ASN A 116 -8.06 -11.04 12.08
CA ASN A 116 -9.42 -11.49 12.41
C ASN A 116 -9.93 -12.44 11.32
N ASP A 117 -11.22 -12.69 11.25
CA ASP A 117 -11.85 -13.38 10.11
C ASP A 117 -11.57 -12.62 8.80
N PHE A 118 -10.72 -13.19 7.97
CA PHE A 118 -10.24 -12.53 6.75
C PHE A 118 -11.37 -12.26 5.73
N ARG A 119 -12.44 -13.07 5.73
CA ARG A 119 -13.58 -12.87 4.83
C ARG A 119 -14.39 -11.66 5.22
N LYS A 120 -14.58 -11.47 6.54
CA LYS A 120 -15.26 -10.27 7.07
C LYS A 120 -14.43 -9.02 6.81
N ASP A 121 -13.12 -9.06 7.08
CA ASP A 121 -12.22 -7.95 6.83
C ASP A 121 -12.13 -7.62 5.33
N ALA A 122 -12.04 -8.62 4.46
CA ALA A 122 -12.03 -8.42 3.02
C ALA A 122 -13.36 -7.81 2.52
N PHE A 123 -14.50 -8.34 2.98
CA PHE A 123 -15.81 -7.78 2.64
C PHE A 123 -15.95 -6.32 3.10
N ALA A 124 -15.59 -6.03 4.33
CA ALA A 124 -15.65 -4.67 4.88
C ALA A 124 -14.71 -3.70 4.14
N THR A 125 -13.52 -4.14 3.77
CA THR A 125 -12.59 -3.36 2.94
C THR A 125 -13.20 -3.03 1.57
N GLY A 126 -13.76 -4.02 0.89
CA GLY A 126 -14.42 -3.83 -0.40
C GLY A 126 -15.62 -2.87 -0.29
N LEU A 127 -16.47 -3.07 0.71
CA LEU A 127 -17.61 -2.19 0.97
C LEU A 127 -17.19 -0.76 1.30
N HIS A 128 -16.13 -0.57 2.07
CA HIS A 128 -15.57 0.75 2.38
C HIS A 128 -15.12 1.46 1.11
N GLY A 129 -14.34 0.79 0.25
CA GLY A 129 -13.92 1.33 -1.04
C GLY A 129 -15.11 1.68 -1.94
N TYR A 130 -16.10 0.81 -2.01
CA TYR A 130 -17.31 1.03 -2.80
C TYR A 130 -18.11 2.27 -2.33
N LEU A 131 -18.30 2.42 -1.02
CA LEU A 131 -19.01 3.57 -0.46
C LEU A 131 -18.25 4.88 -0.68
N LEU A 132 -16.93 4.85 -0.54
CA LEU A 132 -16.08 6.01 -0.87
C LEU A 132 -16.15 6.35 -2.37
N GLN A 133 -16.07 5.36 -3.25
CA GLN A 133 -16.17 5.59 -4.70
C GLN A 133 -17.52 6.21 -5.08
N ARG A 134 -18.61 5.78 -4.46
CA ARG A 134 -19.93 6.38 -4.69
C ARG A 134 -20.02 7.83 -4.21
N LYS A 135 -19.37 8.13 -3.10
CA LYS A 135 -19.37 9.47 -2.50
C LYS A 135 -18.40 10.42 -3.23
N TYR A 136 -17.30 9.88 -3.73
CA TYR A 136 -16.22 10.62 -4.40
C TYR A 136 -15.88 9.95 -5.74
N PRO A 137 -16.74 10.12 -6.76
CA PRO A 137 -16.63 9.37 -8.02
C PRO A 137 -15.38 9.69 -8.85
N LYS A 138 -14.74 10.84 -8.60
CA LYS A 138 -13.50 11.26 -9.28
C LYS A 138 -12.23 10.71 -8.64
N THR A 139 -12.32 10.10 -7.45
CA THR A 139 -11.15 9.59 -6.73
C THR A 139 -10.83 8.17 -7.16
N GLU A 140 -9.57 7.90 -7.40
CA GLU A 140 -9.10 6.55 -7.69
C GLU A 140 -9.10 5.69 -6.42
N MET A 141 -9.71 4.51 -6.50
CA MET A 141 -9.68 3.51 -5.44
C MET A 141 -8.69 2.41 -5.79
N ALA A 142 -7.86 2.05 -4.83
CA ALA A 142 -6.96 0.92 -4.95
C ALA A 142 -7.06 -0.01 -3.73
N PHE A 143 -6.85 -1.30 -3.96
CA PHE A 143 -6.80 -2.32 -2.92
C PHE A 143 -5.41 -2.92 -2.84
N SER A 144 -4.97 -3.15 -1.61
CA SER A 144 -3.85 -4.02 -1.29
C SER A 144 -4.33 -5.08 -0.32
N CYS A 145 -3.80 -6.29 -0.45
CA CYS A 145 -4.20 -7.43 0.35
C CYS A 145 -3.01 -7.98 1.16
N PRO A 146 -2.45 -7.19 2.10
CA PRO A 146 -1.41 -7.72 2.98
C PRO A 146 -1.99 -8.82 3.85
N ARG A 147 -1.22 -9.90 4.05
CA ARG A 147 -1.62 -10.99 4.93
C ARG A 147 -0.56 -11.25 5.99
N LEU A 148 -1.01 -11.74 7.13
CA LEU A 148 -0.11 -12.26 8.15
C LEU A 148 0.63 -13.46 7.61
N ARG A 149 1.92 -13.50 7.91
CA ARG A 149 2.79 -14.66 7.67
C ARG A 149 3.25 -15.22 9.00
N PRO A 150 3.51 -16.54 9.10
CA PRO A 150 4.13 -17.11 10.29
C PRO A 150 5.44 -16.37 10.57
N ALA A 151 5.57 -15.79 11.77
CA ALA A 151 6.86 -15.26 12.20
C ALA A 151 7.79 -16.42 12.57
N THR A 152 9.02 -16.38 12.10
CA THR A 152 10.05 -17.36 12.44
C THR A 152 10.20 -17.43 13.97
N GLY A 153 9.89 -18.58 14.57
CA GLY A 153 10.10 -18.85 16.01
C GLY A 153 8.96 -18.48 16.95
N LYS A 154 7.80 -18.02 16.47
CA LYS A 154 6.61 -17.80 17.30
C LYS A 154 5.43 -18.61 16.77
N SER A 155 4.92 -19.54 17.56
CA SER A 155 3.57 -20.08 17.43
C SER A 155 2.59 -18.91 17.68
N SER A 156 1.95 -18.39 16.64
CA SER A 156 0.95 -17.34 16.80
C SER A 156 -0.45 -17.93 16.58
N ASP A 157 -1.38 -17.59 17.46
CA ASP A 157 -2.82 -17.88 17.32
C ASP A 157 -3.50 -17.12 16.15
N TYR A 158 -2.70 -16.70 15.15
CA TYR A 158 -3.19 -15.98 13.99
C TYR A 158 -3.61 -16.95 12.88
N ASN A 159 -4.76 -16.70 12.30
CA ASN A 159 -5.27 -17.43 11.13
C ASN A 159 -4.53 -16.99 9.86
N CYS A 160 -3.31 -17.51 9.66
CA CYS A 160 -2.57 -17.23 8.42
C CYS A 160 -3.35 -17.75 7.21
N ILE A 161 -3.70 -16.88 6.29
CA ILE A 161 -4.36 -17.26 5.04
C ILE A 161 -3.36 -17.75 4.01
N ASN A 162 -3.76 -18.76 3.24
CA ASN A 162 -2.94 -19.32 2.18
C ASN A 162 -3.13 -18.54 0.85
N GLU A 163 -2.33 -18.87 -0.17
CA GLU A 163 -2.38 -18.22 -1.47
C GLU A 163 -3.72 -18.36 -2.20
N ARG A 164 -4.40 -19.49 -2.05
CA ARG A 164 -5.71 -19.73 -2.66
C ARG A 164 -6.76 -18.78 -2.07
N GLU A 165 -6.74 -18.61 -0.76
CA GLU A 165 -7.63 -17.68 -0.06
C GLU A 165 -7.32 -16.23 -0.41
N LEU A 166 -6.02 -15.86 -0.49
CA LEU A 166 -5.60 -14.54 -0.96
C LEU A 166 -6.06 -14.27 -2.40
N LEU A 167 -5.88 -15.23 -3.31
CA LEU A 167 -6.36 -15.12 -4.69
C LEU A 167 -7.88 -14.96 -4.74
N GLN A 168 -8.63 -15.67 -3.91
CA GLN A 168 -10.08 -15.53 -3.81
C GLN A 168 -10.49 -14.10 -3.44
N VAL A 169 -9.81 -13.49 -2.46
CA VAL A 169 -10.07 -12.09 -2.07
C VAL A 169 -9.76 -11.12 -3.22
N ILE A 170 -8.61 -11.29 -3.87
CA ILE A 170 -8.19 -10.46 -5.01
C ILE A 170 -9.20 -10.54 -6.16
N CYS A 171 -9.63 -11.75 -6.50
CA CYS A 171 -10.65 -11.96 -7.55
C CYS A 171 -12.01 -11.37 -7.15
N ALA A 172 -12.41 -11.48 -5.88
CA ALA A 172 -13.63 -10.87 -5.38
C ALA A 172 -13.61 -9.34 -5.52
N TYR A 173 -12.49 -8.69 -5.18
CA TYR A 173 -12.35 -7.24 -5.40
C TYR A 173 -12.40 -6.87 -6.87
N ARG A 174 -11.77 -7.64 -7.76
CA ARG A 174 -11.81 -7.38 -9.20
C ARG A 174 -13.23 -7.47 -9.77
N ILE A 175 -14.03 -8.44 -9.29
CA ILE A 175 -15.43 -8.61 -9.72
C ILE A 175 -16.31 -7.50 -9.14
N PHE A 176 -16.12 -7.18 -7.85
CA PHE A 176 -16.96 -6.21 -7.13
C PHE A 176 -16.69 -4.76 -7.55
N MET A 177 -15.42 -4.41 -7.77
CA MET A 177 -14.99 -3.07 -8.20
C MET A 177 -14.05 -3.19 -9.43
N PRO A 178 -14.61 -3.35 -10.65
CA PRO A 178 -13.82 -3.69 -11.84
C PRO A 178 -12.78 -2.64 -12.24
N TYR A 179 -12.98 -1.39 -11.86
CA TYR A 179 -12.08 -0.29 -12.20
C TYR A 179 -11.06 0.04 -11.08
N ALA A 180 -11.18 -0.58 -9.91
CA ALA A 180 -10.24 -0.32 -8.83
C ALA A 180 -8.84 -0.88 -9.15
N GLY A 181 -7.81 -0.16 -8.74
CA GLY A 181 -6.46 -0.66 -8.73
C GLY A 181 -6.31 -1.84 -7.74
N ILE A 182 -5.56 -2.86 -8.09
CA ILE A 182 -5.21 -3.95 -7.17
C ILE A 182 -3.70 -4.14 -7.21
N THR A 183 -3.06 -3.86 -6.08
CA THR A 183 -1.60 -3.96 -5.93
C THR A 183 -1.22 -5.29 -5.32
N ILE A 184 -0.28 -6.01 -5.96
CA ILE A 184 0.36 -7.20 -5.39
C ILE A 184 1.75 -6.87 -4.88
N SER A 185 1.96 -7.15 -3.60
CA SER A 185 3.18 -6.79 -2.87
C SER A 185 4.32 -7.78 -3.14
N SER A 186 5.57 -7.30 -3.03
CA SER A 186 6.79 -8.11 -2.99
C SER A 186 6.89 -9.04 -1.76
N ARG A 187 5.98 -8.93 -0.80
CA ARG A 187 5.83 -9.89 0.29
C ARG A 187 5.37 -11.26 -0.20
N GLU A 188 4.74 -11.33 -1.38
CA GLU A 188 4.32 -12.58 -1.99
C GLU A 188 5.41 -13.14 -2.90
N ARG A 189 5.52 -14.49 -2.94
CA ARG A 189 6.53 -15.16 -3.77
C ARG A 189 6.32 -14.89 -5.26
N SER A 190 7.40 -14.90 -6.01
CA SER A 190 7.45 -14.57 -7.45
C SER A 190 6.42 -15.35 -8.27
N GLY A 191 6.34 -16.67 -8.09
CA GLY A 191 5.39 -17.50 -8.85
C GLY A 191 3.92 -17.17 -8.61
N PHE A 192 3.53 -16.78 -7.38
CA PHE A 192 2.18 -16.31 -7.10
C PHE A 192 1.93 -14.97 -7.79
N ARG A 193 2.85 -14.01 -7.69
CA ARG A 193 2.76 -12.68 -8.29
C ARG A 193 2.61 -12.76 -9.81
N ASP A 194 3.44 -13.57 -10.47
CA ASP A 194 3.44 -13.77 -11.93
C ASP A 194 2.13 -14.39 -12.46
N ASN A 195 1.41 -15.13 -11.63
CA ASN A 195 0.10 -15.66 -11.99
C ASN A 195 -1.02 -14.65 -11.70
N VAL A 196 -0.98 -13.93 -10.59
CA VAL A 196 -2.04 -12.99 -10.18
C VAL A 196 -2.15 -11.80 -11.14
N ILE A 197 -1.04 -11.31 -11.70
CA ILE A 197 -1.06 -10.23 -12.71
C ILE A 197 -1.82 -10.61 -14.00
N LYS A 198 -1.89 -11.91 -14.32
CA LYS A 198 -2.67 -12.41 -15.47
C LYS A 198 -4.17 -12.49 -15.19
N ILE A 199 -4.57 -12.48 -13.92
CA ILE A 199 -5.94 -12.76 -13.48
C ILE A 199 -6.63 -11.47 -13.03
N ALA A 200 -6.05 -10.74 -12.10
CA ALA A 200 -6.77 -9.69 -11.38
C ALA A 200 -5.93 -8.49 -10.93
N ALA A 201 -4.66 -8.66 -10.62
CA ALA A 201 -3.81 -7.54 -10.17
C ALA A 201 -3.50 -6.59 -11.34
N THR A 202 -3.47 -5.29 -11.05
CA THR A 202 -3.16 -4.23 -12.02
C THR A 202 -1.85 -3.54 -11.72
N LYS A 203 -1.33 -3.69 -10.52
CA LYS A 203 -0.08 -3.08 -10.08
C LYS A 203 0.79 -4.10 -9.35
N ILE A 204 2.08 -4.06 -9.60
CA ILE A 204 3.07 -4.95 -8.99
C ILE A 204 4.24 -4.11 -8.49
N SER A 205 4.66 -4.28 -7.24
CA SER A 205 5.84 -3.61 -6.71
C SER A 205 7.13 -4.24 -7.24
N ALA A 206 8.17 -3.45 -7.47
CA ALA A 206 9.44 -3.90 -8.00
C ALA A 206 10.61 -3.15 -7.35
N GLY A 207 11.74 -3.83 -7.15
CA GLY A 207 12.95 -3.25 -6.58
C GLY A 207 12.73 -2.69 -5.18
N VAL A 208 11.89 -3.34 -4.38
CA VAL A 208 11.50 -2.88 -3.05
C VAL A 208 12.64 -3.10 -2.06
N ASP A 209 12.91 -2.07 -1.26
CA ASP A 209 13.79 -2.13 -0.10
C ASP A 209 13.08 -1.37 1.04
N VAL A 210 12.80 -2.06 2.12
CA VAL A 210 12.04 -1.53 3.28
C VAL A 210 12.93 -1.23 4.49
N GLY A 211 14.24 -1.43 4.35
CA GLY A 211 15.21 -1.03 5.35
C GLY A 211 15.37 0.49 5.40
N ILE A 212 15.58 1.05 6.60
CA ILE A 212 15.84 2.49 6.76
C ILE A 212 17.10 2.87 6.00
N GLY A 213 16.95 3.64 4.93
CA GLY A 213 18.06 4.05 4.06
C GLY A 213 18.60 2.96 3.14
N GLY A 214 17.88 1.84 2.95
CA GLY A 214 18.33 0.65 2.22
C GLY A 214 18.87 0.93 0.81
N HIS A 215 18.25 1.81 0.08
CA HIS A 215 18.73 2.22 -1.25
C HIS A 215 20.04 3.05 -1.23
N THR A 216 20.61 3.36 -0.08
CA THR A 216 21.87 4.15 0.02
C THR A 216 23.12 3.29 -0.07
N GLY A 217 23.00 1.96 0.04
CA GLY A 217 24.15 1.04 0.03
C GLY A 217 24.98 1.05 1.32
N LYS A 218 24.50 1.69 2.39
CA LYS A 218 25.07 1.61 3.73
C LYS A 218 24.43 0.44 4.47
N GLU A 219 25.16 -0.16 5.42
CA GLU A 219 24.61 -1.22 6.28
C GLU A 219 23.32 -0.76 6.95
N HIS A 220 22.30 -1.61 6.89
CA HIS A 220 20.99 -1.36 7.48
C HIS A 220 21.13 -1.22 9.01
N LYS A 221 20.73 -0.09 9.55
CA LYS A 221 20.53 0.09 10.99
C LYS A 221 19.03 0.18 11.25
N GLY A 222 18.42 -0.92 11.63
CA GLY A 222 17.01 -0.99 12.01
C GLY A 222 16.31 -2.25 11.48
N ASP A 223 15.21 -2.61 12.12
CA ASP A 223 14.38 -3.73 11.69
C ASP A 223 13.65 -3.40 10.39
N GLU A 224 13.57 -4.36 9.49
CA GLU A 224 12.73 -4.26 8.29
C GLU A 224 11.26 -4.18 8.69
N GLN A 225 10.48 -3.32 8.02
CA GLN A 225 9.04 -3.20 8.31
C GLN A 225 8.27 -4.49 8.03
N PHE A 226 8.74 -5.27 7.05
CA PHE A 226 8.19 -6.58 6.70
C PHE A 226 9.18 -7.37 5.84
N GLU A 227 9.03 -8.69 5.85
CA GLU A 227 9.82 -9.60 5.04
C GLU A 227 9.46 -9.48 3.55
N ILE A 228 10.47 -9.38 2.68
CA ILE A 228 10.34 -9.40 1.22
C ILE A 228 10.65 -10.82 0.75
N ASP A 229 9.71 -11.46 0.04
CA ASP A 229 9.88 -12.79 -0.55
C ASP A 229 10.35 -12.69 -2.02
N ASP A 230 9.83 -11.71 -2.75
CA ASP A 230 10.24 -11.46 -4.13
C ASP A 230 11.17 -10.24 -4.21
N GLY A 231 12.46 -10.50 -4.13
CA GLY A 231 13.53 -9.49 -4.23
C GLY A 231 13.97 -9.16 -5.67
N ARG A 232 13.18 -9.54 -6.69
CA ARG A 232 13.52 -9.25 -8.09
C ARG A 232 13.68 -7.75 -8.36
N THR A 233 14.67 -7.44 -9.19
CA THR A 233 14.91 -6.09 -9.70
C THR A 233 13.78 -5.62 -10.63
N VAL A 234 13.71 -4.32 -10.89
CA VAL A 234 12.76 -3.73 -11.84
C VAL A 234 12.86 -4.38 -13.22
N LYS A 235 14.08 -4.66 -13.70
CA LYS A 235 14.31 -5.31 -15.01
C LYS A 235 13.79 -6.74 -15.07
N GLU A 236 13.94 -7.50 -13.99
CA GLU A 236 13.44 -8.88 -13.90
C GLU A 236 11.90 -8.90 -13.85
N ILE A 237 11.28 -7.99 -13.08
CA ILE A 237 9.83 -7.86 -13.06
C ILE A 237 9.30 -7.41 -14.42
N TYR A 238 9.95 -6.43 -15.06
CA TYR A 238 9.59 -5.99 -16.41
C TYR A 238 9.61 -7.16 -17.41
N LYS A 239 10.65 -7.99 -17.35
CA LYS A 239 10.77 -9.19 -18.19
C LYS A 239 9.64 -10.19 -17.88
N ALA A 240 9.38 -10.48 -16.60
CA ALA A 240 8.33 -11.40 -16.18
C ALA A 240 6.94 -10.98 -16.67
N ILE A 241 6.61 -9.67 -16.63
CA ILE A 241 5.37 -9.13 -17.15
C ILE A 241 5.27 -9.37 -18.68
N LYS A 242 6.35 -9.10 -19.42
CA LYS A 242 6.40 -9.37 -20.88
C LYS A 242 6.28 -10.86 -21.21
N ASP A 243 6.99 -11.71 -20.48
CA ASP A 243 6.92 -13.17 -20.66
C ASP A 243 5.50 -13.71 -20.37
N ALA A 244 4.75 -12.99 -19.52
CA ALA A 244 3.34 -13.28 -19.27
C ALA A 244 2.38 -12.79 -20.38
N GLY A 245 2.89 -12.19 -21.45
CA GLY A 245 2.11 -11.63 -22.56
C GLY A 245 1.45 -10.29 -22.22
N LEU A 246 1.90 -9.61 -21.17
CA LEU A 246 1.35 -8.33 -20.72
C LEU A 246 2.29 -7.17 -21.07
N GLN A 247 1.72 -5.96 -21.15
CA GLN A 247 2.48 -4.73 -21.37
C GLN A 247 2.84 -4.10 -20.01
N PRO A 248 4.14 -4.05 -19.61
CA PRO A 248 4.54 -3.29 -18.44
C PRO A 248 4.40 -1.79 -18.71
N VAL A 249 3.76 -1.08 -17.79
CA VAL A 249 3.57 0.37 -17.81
C VAL A 249 4.17 0.95 -16.54
N MET A 250 5.04 1.96 -16.67
CA MET A 250 5.71 2.59 -15.53
C MET A 250 4.87 3.68 -14.89
N SER A 251 4.01 4.33 -15.67
CA SER A 251 2.99 5.25 -15.21
C SER A 251 1.78 5.17 -16.13
N ASP A 252 0.62 4.89 -15.59
CA ASP A 252 -0.66 4.87 -16.31
C ASP A 252 -1.42 6.20 -16.21
N TYR A 253 -0.81 7.18 -15.55
CA TYR A 253 -1.40 8.48 -15.33
C TYR A 253 -0.74 9.56 -16.19
N ILE A 254 -1.54 10.24 -17.00
CA ILE A 254 -1.13 11.39 -17.79
C ILE A 254 -1.84 12.61 -17.23
N TYR A 255 -1.06 13.58 -16.71
CA TYR A 255 -1.60 14.91 -16.42
C TYR A 255 -1.93 15.59 -17.75
N VAL A 256 -3.21 15.89 -17.97
CA VAL A 256 -3.70 16.67 -19.10
C VAL A 256 -3.86 18.11 -18.67
#